data_39c9e286c3311a778c52feea4c25ffcd
#
_entry.id   39c9e286c3311a778c52feea4c25ffcd
#
_cell.length_a   1.000
_cell.length_b   1.000
_cell.length_c   1.000
_cell.angle_alpha   90.00
_cell.angle_beta   90.00
_cell.angle_gamma   90.00
#
_symmetry.space_group_name_H-M   'P 1'
#
loop_
_entity.id
_entity.type
_entity.pdbx_description
1 polymer ?
#
loop_
_entity_poly.entity_id
_entity_poly.type
_entity_poly.pdbx_seq_one_letter_code
_entity_poly.pdbx_strand_id
1 'polypeptide(L)'
;MSFSTAACQKCEVALINNREFDYIVVGAGSAGCVVAARLSENADARVLVLEAGGKDTDPLIRIPLGLGKMHAKRKHDWGFDAESEDSLGGRKLEALRGKVLGGSSAINVMAYVRGHQSDYDRW
;
A
#
# COMPACT_ATOMS: atom_id res chain seq x y z
N MET A 1 18.29 3.25 9.30
CA MET A 1 17.18 2.75 8.47
C MET A 1 17.44 3.16 7.02
N SER A 2 17.83 2.24 6.17
CA SER A 2 17.97 2.51 4.73
C SER A 2 16.74 1.91 4.04
N PHE A 3 15.69 2.71 3.85
CA PHE A 3 14.61 2.34 2.94
C PHE A 3 15.08 2.58 1.52
N SER A 4 15.44 1.52 0.80
CA SER A 4 15.65 1.62 -0.64
C SER A 4 14.28 1.54 -1.33
N THR A 5 13.77 2.66 -1.77
CA THR A 5 12.56 2.73 -2.60
C THR A 5 12.97 2.50 -4.06
N ALA A 6 12.44 1.46 -4.66
CA ALA A 6 12.64 1.13 -6.07
C ALA A 6 12.04 2.23 -6.99
N ALA A 7 12.82 3.23 -7.30
CA ALA A 7 12.39 4.36 -8.13
C ALA A 7 12.89 4.29 -9.59
N CYS A 8 13.69 3.31 -9.95
CA CYS A 8 14.10 3.14 -11.34
C CYS A 8 14.47 1.67 -11.61
N GLN A 9 13.63 0.97 -12.31
CA GLN A 9 13.74 -0.47 -12.59
C GLN A 9 15.10 -0.90 -13.21
N LYS A 10 15.81 0.00 -13.86
CA LYS A 10 17.12 -0.31 -14.48
C LYS A 10 18.34 -0.05 -13.57
N CYS A 11 18.26 0.89 -12.62
CA CYS A 11 19.38 1.22 -11.76
C CYS A 11 19.49 0.35 -10.52
N GLU A 12 18.40 -0.20 -10.03
CA GLU A 12 18.37 -0.96 -8.77
C GLU A 12 18.72 -2.44 -8.92
N VAL A 13 18.41 -3.06 -10.05
CA VAL A 13 18.82 -4.44 -10.33
C VAL A 13 20.35 -4.60 -10.25
N ALA A 14 21.11 -3.60 -10.67
CA ALA A 14 22.56 -3.63 -10.58
C ALA A 14 23.10 -3.45 -9.13
N LEU A 15 22.34 -2.77 -8.26
CA LEU A 15 22.73 -2.56 -6.86
C LEU A 15 22.32 -3.72 -5.94
N ILE A 16 21.31 -4.50 -6.33
CA ILE A 16 20.81 -5.65 -5.57
C ILE A 16 21.66 -6.90 -5.84
N ASN A 17 22.23 -7.03 -7.03
CA ASN A 17 22.92 -8.25 -7.48
C ASN A 17 24.11 -8.72 -6.62
N ASN A 18 24.60 -7.91 -5.70
CA ASN A 18 25.70 -8.29 -4.80
C ASN A 18 25.34 -8.10 -3.30
N ARG A 19 24.07 -7.92 -2.96
CA ARG A 19 23.62 -7.77 -1.57
C ARG A 19 22.78 -8.97 -1.17
N GLU A 20 23.18 -9.61 -0.11
CA GLU A 20 22.38 -10.63 0.57
C GLU A 20 21.43 -9.96 1.56
N PHE A 21 20.22 -10.44 1.66
CA PHE A 21 19.21 -9.98 2.62
C PHE A 21 18.70 -11.18 3.39
N ASP A 22 18.50 -11.00 4.69
CA ASP A 22 17.96 -12.03 5.57
C ASP A 22 16.43 -12.14 5.39
N TYR A 23 15.78 -11.00 5.07
CA TYR A 23 14.34 -10.93 4.85
C TYR A 23 14.01 -10.06 3.65
N ILE A 24 13.01 -10.49 2.88
CA ILE A 24 12.42 -9.71 1.78
C ILE A 24 10.94 -9.53 2.09
N VAL A 25 10.50 -8.29 2.28
CA VAL A 25 9.11 -7.90 2.48
C VAL A 25 8.55 -7.37 1.16
N VAL A 26 7.57 -8.05 0.60
CA VAL A 26 6.93 -7.67 -0.66
C VAL A 26 5.69 -6.85 -0.38
N GLY A 27 5.72 -5.59 -0.79
CA GLY A 27 4.70 -4.59 -0.55
C GLY A 27 4.96 -3.75 0.71
N ALA A 28 5.05 -2.43 0.55
CA ALA A 28 5.17 -1.46 1.64
C ALA A 28 3.82 -0.85 2.02
N GLY A 29 2.79 -1.67 2.09
CA GLY A 29 1.49 -1.31 2.65
C GLY A 29 1.50 -1.34 4.18
N SER A 30 0.33 -1.20 4.81
CA SER A 30 0.19 -1.14 6.28
C SER A 30 0.87 -2.30 7.00
N ALA A 31 0.63 -3.54 6.55
CA ALA A 31 1.22 -4.74 7.14
C ALA A 31 2.71 -4.84 6.84
N GLY A 32 3.13 -4.64 5.59
CA GLY A 32 4.52 -4.74 5.19
C GLY A 32 5.42 -3.73 5.88
N CYS A 33 4.96 -2.50 6.08
CA CYS A 33 5.68 -1.49 6.84
C CYS A 33 5.91 -1.92 8.30
N VAL A 34 4.89 -2.51 8.95
CA VAL A 34 5.01 -3.01 10.33
C VAL A 34 5.98 -4.18 10.40
N VAL A 35 5.84 -5.16 9.51
CA VAL A 35 6.73 -6.33 9.46
C VAL A 35 8.17 -5.90 9.23
N ALA A 36 8.41 -5.04 8.24
CA ALA A 36 9.74 -4.55 7.94
C ALA A 36 10.36 -3.77 9.13
N ALA A 37 9.57 -2.92 9.77
CA ALA A 37 10.01 -2.18 10.95
C ALA A 37 10.41 -3.12 12.09
N ARG A 38 9.60 -4.13 12.39
CA ARG A 38 9.88 -5.10 13.46
C ARG A 38 11.10 -5.97 13.15
N LEU A 39 11.25 -6.45 11.95
CA LEU A 39 12.42 -7.22 11.55
C LEU A 39 13.70 -6.38 11.61
N SER A 40 13.62 -5.08 11.31
CA SER A 40 14.76 -4.15 11.36
C SER A 40 15.16 -3.71 12.78
N GLU A 41 14.40 -4.08 13.82
CA GLU A 41 14.81 -3.88 15.23
C GLU A 41 16.06 -4.72 15.58
N ASN A 42 16.26 -5.84 14.91
CA ASN A 42 17.52 -6.58 14.99
C ASN A 42 18.55 -5.88 14.08
N ALA A 43 19.59 -5.30 14.69
CA ALA A 43 20.63 -4.57 13.98
C ALA A 43 21.47 -5.46 13.04
N ASP A 44 21.52 -6.76 13.27
CA ASP A 44 22.23 -7.73 12.44
C ASP A 44 21.41 -8.20 11.23
N ALA A 45 20.10 -7.96 11.23
CA ALA A 45 19.21 -8.35 10.15
C ALA A 45 19.18 -7.31 9.02
N ARG A 46 19.40 -7.79 7.80
CA ARG A 46 19.23 -6.98 6.58
C ARG A 46 17.87 -7.24 5.96
N VAL A 47 17.01 -6.22 5.95
CA VAL A 47 15.64 -6.30 5.46
C VAL A 47 15.50 -5.50 4.17
N LEU A 48 15.07 -6.15 3.10
CA LEU A 48 14.70 -5.51 1.84
C LEU A 48 13.18 -5.35 1.78
N VAL A 49 12.72 -4.15 1.46
CA VAL A 49 11.30 -3.89 1.17
C VAL A 49 11.14 -3.58 -0.31
N LEU A 50 10.29 -4.33 -0.99
CA LEU A 50 9.94 -4.12 -2.39
C LEU A 50 8.54 -3.50 -2.48
N GLU A 51 8.43 -2.33 -3.11
CA GLU A 51 7.15 -1.64 -3.34
C GLU A 51 6.98 -1.38 -4.85
N ALA A 52 5.80 -1.72 -5.36
CA ALA A 52 5.48 -1.55 -6.78
C ALA A 52 5.14 -0.09 -7.14
N GLY A 53 4.66 0.67 -6.15
CA GLY A 53 4.30 2.07 -6.32
C GLY A 53 5.45 3.03 -6.04
N GLY A 54 5.21 4.30 -6.31
CA GLY A 54 6.15 5.37 -6.00
C GLY A 54 6.07 5.85 -4.55
N LYS A 55 6.77 6.97 -4.27
CA LYS A 55 6.72 7.64 -2.96
C LYS A 55 5.36 8.30 -2.74
N ASP A 56 4.95 8.41 -1.50
CA ASP A 56 3.73 9.08 -1.00
C ASP A 56 3.83 10.61 -0.93
N THR A 57 4.70 11.21 -1.73
CA THR A 57 5.00 12.66 -1.69
C THR A 57 4.01 13.53 -2.46
N ASP A 58 3.04 12.91 -3.16
CA ASP A 58 2.03 13.65 -3.90
C ASP A 58 1.17 14.51 -2.95
N PRO A 59 1.00 15.80 -3.23
CA PRO A 59 0.12 16.67 -2.45
C PRO A 59 -1.32 16.15 -2.31
N LEU A 60 -1.83 15.41 -3.31
CA LEU A 60 -3.17 14.82 -3.26
C LEU A 60 -3.31 13.73 -2.18
N ILE A 61 -2.21 13.08 -1.81
CA ILE A 61 -2.15 12.13 -0.68
C ILE A 61 -2.11 12.88 0.65
N ARG A 62 -1.35 13.98 0.72
CA ARG A 62 -1.06 14.69 1.97
C ARG A 62 -2.11 15.71 2.36
N ILE A 63 -2.94 16.15 1.43
CA ILE A 63 -4.00 17.13 1.67
C ILE A 63 -5.35 16.41 1.66
N PRO A 64 -6.11 16.38 2.76
CA PRO A 64 -7.39 15.66 2.83
C PRO A 64 -8.37 16.02 1.71
N LEU A 65 -8.44 17.28 1.29
CA LEU A 65 -9.26 17.74 0.16
C LEU A 65 -8.81 17.17 -1.20
N GLY A 66 -7.58 16.66 -1.29
CA GLY A 66 -7.05 16.04 -2.51
C GLY A 66 -7.66 14.68 -2.82
N LEU A 67 -8.24 14.02 -1.81
CA LEU A 67 -8.71 12.64 -1.88
C LEU A 67 -9.72 12.40 -3.01
N GLY A 68 -10.76 13.22 -3.11
CA GLY A 68 -11.78 13.08 -4.16
C GLY A 68 -11.19 13.21 -5.57
N LYS A 69 -10.24 14.13 -5.76
CA LYS A 69 -9.54 14.32 -7.04
C LYS A 69 -8.57 13.17 -7.35
N MET A 70 -7.95 12.62 -6.35
CA MET A 70 -7.06 11.46 -6.46
C MET A 70 -7.86 10.22 -6.89
N HIS A 71 -8.99 9.93 -6.23
CA HIS A 71 -9.86 8.81 -6.55
C HIS A 71 -10.49 8.96 -7.93
N ALA A 72 -11.04 10.12 -8.27
CA ALA A 72 -11.63 10.36 -9.59
C ALA A 72 -10.64 10.13 -10.75
N LYS A 73 -9.34 10.30 -10.50
CA LYS A 73 -8.27 10.05 -11.47
C LYS A 73 -7.64 8.66 -11.33
N ARG A 74 -8.08 7.86 -10.39
CA ARG A 74 -7.46 6.56 -9.99
C ARG A 74 -5.95 6.67 -9.82
N LYS A 75 -5.49 7.79 -9.26
CA LYS A 75 -4.07 8.07 -9.07
C LYS A 75 -3.56 7.30 -7.86
N HIS A 76 -2.38 6.69 -7.98
CA HIS A 76 -1.79 5.83 -6.95
C HIS A 76 -2.62 4.58 -6.63
N ASP A 77 -3.42 4.12 -7.58
CA ASP A 77 -4.25 2.93 -7.50
C ASP A 77 -3.79 1.87 -8.51
N TRP A 78 -4.01 0.59 -8.19
CA TRP A 78 -3.75 -0.52 -9.11
C TRP A 78 -4.72 -0.55 -10.30
N GLY A 79 -5.86 0.12 -10.19
CA GLY A 79 -6.86 0.19 -11.23
C GLY A 79 -7.73 -1.06 -11.35
N PHE A 80 -7.90 -1.83 -10.28
CA PHE A 80 -8.74 -3.02 -10.30
C PHE A 80 -10.22 -2.66 -10.25
N ASP A 81 -11.03 -3.42 -10.98
CA ASP A 81 -12.48 -3.42 -10.90
C ASP A 81 -12.95 -4.80 -10.45
N ALA A 82 -13.97 -4.83 -9.61
CA ALA A 82 -14.62 -6.09 -9.24
C ALA A 82 -15.43 -6.63 -10.42
N GLU A 83 -15.67 -7.93 -10.45
CA GLU A 83 -16.64 -8.51 -11.38
C GLU A 83 -18.04 -7.97 -11.09
N SER A 84 -18.91 -8.02 -12.10
CA SER A 84 -20.32 -7.63 -11.91
C SER A 84 -21.01 -8.62 -10.99
N GLU A 85 -21.87 -8.11 -10.10
CA GLU A 85 -22.54 -8.89 -9.11
C GLU A 85 -24.07 -8.72 -9.23
N ASP A 86 -24.80 -9.81 -9.37
CA ASP A 86 -26.26 -9.80 -9.57
C ASP A 86 -26.99 -9.20 -8.37
N SER A 87 -26.49 -9.47 -7.15
CA SER A 87 -27.02 -8.88 -5.91
C SER A 87 -26.93 -7.35 -5.87
N LEU A 88 -26.06 -6.76 -6.69
CA LEU A 88 -25.89 -5.32 -6.85
C LEU A 88 -26.54 -4.78 -8.14
N GLY A 89 -27.44 -5.55 -8.76
CA GLY A 89 -28.07 -5.19 -10.02
C GLY A 89 -27.11 -5.15 -11.19
N GLY A 90 -26.14 -6.05 -11.22
CA GLY A 90 -25.13 -6.17 -12.28
C GLY A 90 -24.05 -5.08 -12.27
N ARG A 91 -23.95 -4.26 -11.21
CA ARG A 91 -22.95 -3.20 -11.13
C ARG A 91 -21.55 -3.77 -10.89
N LYS A 92 -20.57 -3.13 -11.51
CA LYS A 92 -19.15 -3.30 -11.19
C LYS A 92 -18.71 -2.25 -10.18
N LEU A 93 -18.03 -2.66 -9.14
CA LEU A 93 -17.47 -1.76 -8.14
C LEU A 93 -15.96 -1.58 -8.38
N GLU A 94 -15.46 -0.38 -8.13
CA GLU A 94 -14.03 -0.15 -8.10
C GLU A 94 -13.41 -0.86 -6.92
N ALA A 95 -12.38 -1.69 -7.15
CA ALA A 95 -11.63 -2.36 -6.11
C ALA A 95 -10.35 -1.56 -5.81
N LEU A 96 -10.50 -0.40 -5.18
CA LEU A 96 -9.41 0.52 -4.88
C LEU A 96 -8.33 -0.15 -4.03
N ARG A 97 -7.10 -0.18 -4.55
CA ARG A 97 -5.90 -0.70 -3.87
C ARG A 97 -4.72 0.19 -4.16
N GLY A 98 -4.13 0.74 -3.11
CA GLY A 98 -3.01 1.66 -3.25
C GLY A 98 -1.79 1.02 -3.87
N LYS A 99 -1.23 1.70 -4.89
CA LYS A 99 0.05 1.41 -5.54
C LYS A 99 1.00 2.56 -5.24
N VAL A 100 1.47 2.61 -4.00
CA VAL A 100 2.28 3.70 -3.45
C VAL A 100 2.88 3.25 -2.13
N LEU A 101 3.95 3.87 -1.69
CA LEU A 101 4.51 3.66 -0.35
C LEU A 101 3.44 3.95 0.71
N GLY A 102 3.19 3.01 1.63
CA GLY A 102 2.07 3.03 2.55
C GLY A 102 0.83 2.27 2.04
N GLY A 103 0.80 1.91 0.73
CA GLY A 103 -0.28 1.11 0.15
C GLY A 103 -1.65 1.81 0.26
N SER A 104 -2.70 1.01 0.50
CA SER A 104 -4.06 1.54 0.61
C SER A 104 -4.26 2.48 1.81
N SER A 105 -3.41 2.40 2.86
CA SER A 105 -3.49 3.37 3.96
C SER A 105 -3.07 4.79 3.55
N ALA A 106 -2.24 4.94 2.52
CA ALA A 106 -1.86 6.23 1.98
C ALA A 106 -2.95 6.90 1.13
N ILE A 107 -3.93 6.13 0.64
CA ILE A 107 -5.00 6.61 -0.24
C ILE A 107 -6.41 6.41 0.33
N ASN A 108 -6.56 6.04 1.59
CA ASN A 108 -7.86 5.80 2.21
C ASN A 108 -8.60 7.12 2.49
N VAL A 109 -9.90 7.01 2.78
CA VAL A 109 -10.75 8.18 3.08
C VAL A 109 -10.59 8.70 4.51
N MET A 110 -9.71 8.12 5.32
CA MET A 110 -9.43 8.50 6.72
C MET A 110 -10.68 8.48 7.62
N ALA A 111 -11.72 7.71 7.26
CA ALA A 111 -12.89 7.55 8.08
C ALA A 111 -12.60 6.56 9.22
N TYR A 112 -12.75 7.02 10.46
CA TYR A 112 -12.69 6.17 11.63
C TYR A 112 -14.09 5.76 12.04
N VAL A 113 -14.46 4.50 11.76
CA VAL A 113 -15.77 3.95 12.08
C VAL A 113 -15.58 2.70 12.93
N ARG A 114 -16.18 2.69 14.11
CA ARG A 114 -16.26 1.48 14.94
C ARG A 114 -17.43 0.61 14.47
N GLY A 115 -17.23 -0.69 14.43
CA GLY A 115 -18.32 -1.64 14.23
C GLY A 115 -19.37 -1.53 15.34
N HIS A 116 -20.64 -1.78 14.99
CA HIS A 116 -21.71 -1.86 15.98
C HIS A 116 -21.53 -3.11 16.84
N GLN A 117 -21.92 -3.05 18.10
CA GLN A 117 -21.77 -4.18 19.02
C GLN A 117 -22.38 -5.48 18.46
N SER A 118 -23.57 -5.38 17.85
CA SER A 118 -24.25 -6.55 17.25
C SER A 118 -23.47 -7.21 16.10
N ASP A 119 -22.50 -6.52 15.49
CA ASP A 119 -21.67 -7.12 14.43
C ASP A 119 -20.69 -8.11 15.05
N TYR A 120 -20.13 -7.75 16.21
CA TYR A 120 -19.21 -8.64 16.95
C TYR A 120 -19.94 -9.77 17.68
N ASP A 121 -21.16 -9.50 18.18
CA ASP A 121 -21.97 -10.50 18.87
C ASP A 121 -22.45 -11.65 17.94
N ARG A 122 -22.39 -11.44 16.62
CA ARG A 122 -22.75 -12.44 15.61
C ARG A 122 -21.61 -13.35 15.19
N TRP A 123 -20.40 -13.01 15.53
CA TRP A 123 -19.20 -13.78 15.18
C TRP A 123 -18.93 -14.85 16.22
#